data_8ed74586fc99187b6143544ac8106cb6
#
_entry.id   8ed74586fc99187b6143544ac8106cb6
#
_cell.length_a   1.000
_cell.length_b   1.000
_cell.length_c   1.000
_cell.angle_alpha   90.00
_cell.angle_beta   90.00
_cell.angle_gamma   90.00
#
_symmetry.space_group_name_H-M   'P 1'
#
loop_
_entity.id
_entity.type
_entity.pdbx_description
1 polymer ?
#
loop_
_entity_poly.entity_id
_entity_poly.type
_entity_poly.pdbx_seq_one_letter_code
_entity_poly.pdbx_strand_id
1 'polypeptide(L)'
;MKILVINAGSSSLKYQLIDMENESVILKGLCERITFKGSVLTQKTFDGRQTVIEQDMPTHKEAMELVLKAMLDKENGALSSVDEIGAVGHRVLHSGEDFKHSVVIDDEVKIGRAHV
;
A
#
# COMPACT_ATOMS: atom_id res chain seq x y z
N MET A 1 -11.30 12.28 0.60
CA MET A 1 -10.71 11.27 1.47
C MET A 1 -9.81 10.35 0.66
N LYS A 2 -8.66 10.04 1.19
CA LYS A 2 -7.74 9.12 0.52
C LYS A 2 -7.84 7.74 1.18
N ILE A 3 -7.86 6.71 0.38
CA ILE A 3 -7.96 5.35 0.86
C ILE A 3 -6.77 4.54 0.34
N LEU A 4 -6.15 3.79 1.23
CA LEU A 4 -5.08 2.87 0.86
C LEU A 4 -5.68 1.49 0.68
N VAL A 5 -5.58 0.94 -0.51
CA VAL A 5 -6.10 -0.39 -0.83
C VAL A 5 -4.94 -1.36 -0.93
N ILE A 6 -5.03 -2.46 -0.20
CA ILE A 6 -3.95 -3.42 -0.09
C ILE A 6 -4.42 -4.80 -0.55
N ASN A 7 -3.62 -5.42 -1.42
CA ASN A 7 -3.82 -6.81 -1.82
C ASN A 7 -2.60 -7.57 -1.34
N ALA A 8 -2.77 -8.44 -0.36
CA ALA A 8 -1.65 -9.17 0.20
C ALA A 8 -1.64 -10.60 -0.32
N GLY A 9 -0.49 -11.03 -0.85
CA GLY A 9 -0.24 -12.40 -1.23
C GLY A 9 0.70 -13.06 -0.25
N SER A 10 1.08 -14.29 -0.49
CA SER A 10 1.96 -15.02 0.42
C SER A 10 3.35 -14.40 0.53
N SER A 11 3.87 -13.88 -0.55
CA SER A 11 5.19 -13.25 -0.55
C SER A 11 5.19 -11.91 -1.27
N SER A 12 4.02 -11.29 -1.40
CA SER A 12 3.90 -10.00 -2.08
C SER A 12 2.85 -9.13 -1.40
N LEU A 13 2.90 -7.84 -1.69
CA LEU A 13 1.91 -6.91 -1.21
C LEU A 13 1.78 -5.83 -2.27
N LYS A 14 0.60 -5.73 -2.87
CA LYS A 14 0.31 -4.70 -3.85
C LYS A 14 -0.56 -3.65 -3.19
N TYR A 15 -0.29 -2.39 -3.46
CA TYR A 15 -1.07 -1.33 -2.85
C TYR A 15 -1.38 -0.21 -3.83
N GLN A 16 -2.47 0.50 -3.55
CA GLN A 16 -2.86 1.67 -4.30
C GLN A 16 -3.37 2.71 -3.33
N LEU A 17 -3.00 3.96 -3.53
CA LEU A 17 -3.57 5.08 -2.80
C LEU A 17 -4.55 5.78 -3.72
N ILE A 18 -5.80 5.86 -3.34
CA ILE A 18 -6.87 6.37 -4.17
C ILE A 18 -7.47 7.61 -3.52
N ASP A 19 -7.67 8.66 -4.33
CA ASP A 19 -8.40 9.84 -3.90
C ASP A 19 -9.87 9.58 -4.20
N MET A 20 -10.67 9.47 -3.17
CA MET A 20 -12.08 9.15 -3.32
C MET A 20 -12.94 10.32 -3.77
N GLU A 21 -12.42 11.53 -3.78
CA GLU A 21 -13.19 12.66 -4.26
C GLU A 21 -13.37 12.59 -5.77
N ASN A 22 -12.36 12.10 -6.49
CA ASN A 22 -12.44 11.97 -7.93
C ASN A 22 -12.17 10.53 -8.40
N GLU A 23 -12.06 9.61 -7.45
CA GLU A 23 -11.85 8.18 -7.71
C GLU A 23 -10.62 7.91 -8.58
N SER A 24 -9.57 8.69 -8.37
CA SER A 24 -8.35 8.51 -9.13
C SER A 24 -7.27 7.85 -8.30
N VAL A 25 -6.40 7.09 -8.97
CA VAL A 25 -5.25 6.48 -8.31
C VAL A 25 -4.14 7.52 -8.20
N ILE A 26 -3.73 7.82 -6.99
CA ILE A 26 -2.64 8.78 -6.74
C ILE A 26 -1.30 8.11 -6.95
N LEU A 27 -1.15 6.90 -6.41
CA LEU A 27 0.05 6.12 -6.60
C LEU A 27 -0.27 4.64 -6.43
N LYS A 28 0.61 3.79 -6.92
CA LYS A 28 0.49 2.36 -6.73
C LYS A 28 1.87 1.78 -6.54
N GLY A 29 1.94 0.65 -5.89
CA GLY A 29 3.21 0.01 -5.65
C GLY A 29 3.08 -1.48 -5.41
N LEU A 30 4.23 -2.12 -5.37
CA LEU A 30 4.31 -3.55 -5.21
C LEU A 30 5.54 -3.89 -4.39
N CYS A 31 5.34 -4.68 -3.33
CA CYS A 31 6.45 -5.28 -2.60
C CYS A 31 6.55 -6.73 -3.05
N GLU A 32 7.74 -7.15 -3.45
CA GLU A 32 7.98 -8.48 -3.96
C GLU A 32 9.02 -9.21 -3.11
N ARG A 33 8.95 -10.52 -3.11
CA ARG A 33 9.88 -11.38 -2.38
C ARG A 33 9.88 -11.11 -0.88
N ILE A 34 8.71 -10.81 -0.33
CA ILE A 34 8.56 -10.69 1.12
C ILE A 34 8.86 -12.06 1.71
N THR A 35 9.56 -12.11 2.80
CA THR A 35 10.06 -13.28 3.50
C THR A 35 11.28 -13.92 2.85
N PHE A 36 11.65 -13.51 1.65
CA PHE A 36 12.84 -14.04 0.96
C PHE A 36 13.91 -12.95 0.92
N LYS A 37 15.11 -13.34 0.56
CA LYS A 37 16.18 -12.37 0.35
C LYS A 37 15.91 -11.62 -0.96
N GLY A 38 16.33 -10.39 -1.00
CA GLY A 38 16.15 -9.59 -2.20
C GLY A 38 14.77 -8.99 -2.34
N SER A 39 14.12 -8.73 -1.21
CA SER A 39 12.83 -8.04 -1.23
C SER A 39 12.98 -6.67 -1.87
N VAL A 40 12.00 -6.26 -2.63
CA VAL A 40 12.05 -4.97 -3.31
C VAL A 40 10.66 -4.33 -3.31
N LEU A 41 10.63 -3.02 -3.06
CA LEU A 41 9.41 -2.23 -3.19
C LEU A 41 9.55 -1.33 -4.40
N THR A 42 8.57 -1.35 -5.29
CA THR A 42 8.52 -0.43 -6.43
C THR A 42 7.24 0.36 -6.34
N GLN A 43 7.34 1.67 -6.32
CA GLN A 43 6.19 2.56 -6.23
C GLN A 43 6.20 3.55 -7.38
N LYS A 44 5.03 3.83 -7.94
CA LYS A 44 4.92 4.77 -9.05
C LYS A 44 3.75 5.70 -8.79
N THR A 45 3.97 7.01 -8.92
CA THR A 45 2.92 8.00 -8.79
C THR A 45 2.24 8.23 -10.13
N PHE A 46 1.08 8.87 -10.10
CA PHE A 46 0.31 9.12 -11.31
C PHE A 46 1.05 10.03 -12.30
N ASP A 47 1.98 10.85 -11.80
CA ASP A 47 2.74 11.75 -12.65
C ASP A 47 4.07 11.15 -13.09
N GLY A 48 4.29 9.86 -12.87
CA GLY A 48 5.43 9.14 -13.40
C GLY A 48 6.66 9.09 -12.52
N ARG A 49 6.61 9.64 -11.32
CA ARG A 49 7.73 9.52 -10.39
C ARG A 49 7.78 8.09 -9.86
N GLN A 50 8.96 7.54 -9.75
CA GLN A 50 9.11 6.16 -9.35
C GLN A 50 10.13 6.02 -8.22
N THR A 51 9.81 5.15 -7.27
CA THR A 51 10.68 4.82 -6.16
C THR A 51 10.95 3.33 -6.19
N VAL A 52 12.21 2.93 -6.08
CA VAL A 52 12.58 1.52 -5.96
C VAL A 52 13.44 1.39 -4.73
N ILE A 53 13.02 0.55 -3.78
CA ILE A 53 13.76 0.35 -2.54
C ILE A 53 14.05 -1.14 -2.41
N GLU A 54 15.32 -1.49 -2.36
CA GLU A 54 15.76 -2.86 -2.15
C GLU A 54 16.11 -3.01 -0.68
N GLN A 55 15.25 -3.67 0.06
CA GLN A 55 15.43 -3.81 1.49
C GLN A 55 14.70 -5.07 1.93
N ASP A 56 15.32 -5.90 2.73
CA ASP A 56 14.69 -7.13 3.18
C ASP A 56 13.41 -6.85 3.95
N MET A 57 12.38 -7.60 3.63
CA MET A 57 11.09 -7.51 4.29
C MET A 57 10.77 -8.90 4.84
N PRO A 58 11.21 -9.18 6.09
CA PRO A 58 11.01 -10.53 6.65
C PRO A 58 9.56 -10.92 6.78
N THR A 59 8.69 -9.96 7.01
CA THR A 59 7.25 -10.23 7.11
C THR A 59 6.48 -9.11 6.42
N HIS A 60 5.18 -9.29 6.30
CA HIS A 60 4.32 -8.27 5.72
C HIS A 60 4.29 -7.00 6.58
N LYS A 61 4.61 -7.11 7.85
CA LYS A 61 4.68 -5.93 8.71
C LYS A 61 5.78 -4.99 8.24
N GLU A 62 6.97 -5.51 7.97
CA GLU A 62 8.06 -4.69 7.45
C GLU A 62 7.72 -4.12 6.07
N ALA A 63 7.00 -4.90 5.27
CA ALA A 63 6.56 -4.41 3.97
C ALA A 63 5.63 -3.22 4.12
N MET A 64 4.67 -3.28 5.05
CA MET A 64 3.77 -2.16 5.30
C MET A 64 4.51 -0.93 5.81
N GLU A 65 5.48 -1.12 6.68
CA GLU A 65 6.27 0.00 7.18
C GLU A 65 7.02 0.69 6.04
N LEU A 66 7.55 -0.10 5.12
CA LEU A 66 8.27 0.45 3.98
C LEU A 66 7.31 1.14 3.01
N VAL A 67 6.12 0.61 2.83
CA VAL A 67 5.08 1.23 2.00
C VAL A 67 4.75 2.62 2.53
N LEU A 68 4.55 2.75 3.83
CA LEU A 68 4.24 4.05 4.42
C LEU A 68 5.39 5.03 4.24
N LYS A 69 6.62 4.55 4.41
CA LYS A 69 7.79 5.38 4.22
C LYS A 69 7.89 5.86 2.78
N ALA A 70 7.62 4.99 1.82
CA ALA A 70 7.67 5.36 0.41
C ALA A 70 6.59 6.38 0.04
N MET A 71 5.39 6.23 0.62
CA MET A 71 4.32 7.18 0.35
C MET A 71 4.59 8.55 0.95
N LEU A 72 5.36 8.61 2.04
CA LEU A 72 5.70 9.85 2.70
C LEU A 72 6.99 10.48 2.19
N ASP A 73 7.65 9.86 1.22
CA ASP A 73 8.87 10.39 0.65
C ASP A 73 8.59 11.78 0.05
N LYS A 74 9.40 12.75 0.40
CA LYS A 74 9.18 14.12 -0.05
C LYS A 74 9.34 14.31 -1.54
N GLU A 75 10.19 13.51 -2.17
CA GLU A 75 10.44 13.65 -3.60
C GLU A 75 9.54 12.79 -4.46
N ASN A 76 9.34 11.53 -4.07
CA ASN A 76 8.64 10.56 -4.91
C ASN A 76 7.37 10.03 -4.27
N GLY A 77 7.01 10.50 -3.13
CA GLY A 77 5.77 10.11 -2.49
C GLY A 77 4.63 11.07 -2.81
N ALA A 78 3.51 10.86 -2.19
CA ALA A 78 2.34 11.67 -2.45
C ALA A 78 1.63 12.14 -1.18
N LEU A 79 2.16 11.80 -0.02
CA LEU A 79 1.55 12.18 1.25
C LEU A 79 2.51 13.01 2.08
N SER A 80 1.95 13.97 2.80
CA SER A 80 2.72 14.75 3.77
C SER A 80 2.63 14.11 5.15
N SER A 81 1.58 13.37 5.41
CA SER A 81 1.34 12.74 6.71
C SER A 81 0.46 11.52 6.53
N VAL A 82 0.64 10.50 7.38
CA VAL A 82 -0.24 9.33 7.34
C VAL A 82 -1.67 9.70 7.71
N ASP A 83 -1.89 10.84 8.36
CA ASP A 83 -3.23 11.28 8.69
C ASP A 83 -4.07 11.60 7.47
N GLU A 84 -3.44 11.79 6.32
CA GLU A 84 -4.19 12.01 5.08
C GLU A 84 -4.90 10.76 4.60
N ILE A 85 -4.51 9.58 5.10
CA ILE A 85 -5.17 8.34 4.75
C ILE A 85 -6.37 8.17 5.67
N GLY A 86 -7.56 8.22 5.09
CA GLY A 86 -8.80 8.14 5.86
C GLY A 86 -9.20 6.73 6.22
N ALA A 87 -8.81 5.77 5.41
CA ALA A 87 -9.16 4.37 5.65
C ALA A 87 -8.23 3.44 4.90
N VAL A 88 -8.15 2.19 5.35
CA VAL A 88 -7.37 1.17 4.68
C VAL A 88 -8.33 0.05 4.29
N GLY A 89 -8.33 -0.29 3.00
CA GLY A 89 -9.12 -1.39 2.49
C GLY A 89 -8.22 -2.56 2.20
N HIS A 90 -8.63 -3.75 2.60
CA HIS A 90 -7.88 -4.95 2.33
C HIS A 90 -8.63 -5.79 1.32
N ARG A 91 -7.91 -6.28 0.32
CA ARG A 91 -8.46 -7.25 -0.61
C ARG A 91 -7.74 -8.56 -0.39
N VAL A 92 -8.53 -9.60 -0.27
CA VAL A 92 -7.98 -10.93 -0.18
C VAL A 92 -8.36 -11.63 -1.48
N LEU A 93 -7.36 -12.06 -2.23
CA LEU A 93 -7.60 -12.70 -3.51
C LEU A 93 -7.68 -14.18 -3.31
N HIS A 94 -8.85 -14.73 -3.61
CA HIS A 94 -9.04 -16.17 -3.59
C HIS A 94 -9.29 -16.63 -5.00
N SER A 95 -8.85 -17.82 -5.31
CA SER A 95 -9.03 -18.39 -6.63
C SER A 95 -10.49 -18.39 -7.02
N GLY A 96 -10.80 -17.80 -8.15
CA GLY A 96 -12.16 -17.79 -8.68
C GLY A 96 -13.12 -16.80 -8.06
N GLU A 97 -12.66 -15.98 -7.14
CA GLU A 97 -13.56 -15.04 -6.52
C GLU A 97 -13.59 -13.69 -7.20
N ASP A 98 -14.71 -13.01 -7.03
CA ASP A 98 -14.90 -11.68 -7.57
C ASP A 98 -14.27 -10.68 -6.62
N PHE A 99 -13.35 -9.89 -7.10
CA PHE A 99 -12.69 -8.90 -6.32
C PHE A 99 -13.60 -7.92 -5.66
N LYS A 100 -14.75 -7.59 -6.24
CA LYS A 100 -15.64 -6.58 -5.71
C LYS A 100 -16.10 -6.90 -4.31
N HIS A 101 -16.17 -8.19 -4.02
CA HIS A 101 -16.66 -8.62 -2.73
C HIS A 101 -15.53 -8.92 -1.76
N SER A 102 -14.30 -8.67 -2.17
CA SER A 102 -13.16 -8.97 -1.34
C SER A 102 -12.60 -7.76 -0.63
N VAL A 103 -13.15 -6.60 -0.87
CA VAL A 103 -12.64 -5.37 -0.27
C VAL A 103 -13.34 -5.15 1.06
N VAL A 104 -12.56 -5.12 2.12
CA VAL A 104 -13.07 -4.83 3.45
C VAL A 104 -12.45 -3.54 3.91
N ILE A 105 -13.27 -2.57 4.25
CA ILE A 105 -12.79 -1.30 4.77
C ILE A 105 -13.19 -1.24 6.22
N ASP A 106 -12.20 -1.10 7.08
CA ASP A 106 -12.42 -1.14 8.51
C ASP A 106 -11.86 0.14 9.13
N ASP A 107 -12.70 0.89 9.77
CA ASP A 107 -12.29 2.14 10.39
C ASP A 107 -11.28 1.92 11.51
N GLU A 108 -11.25 0.73 12.07
CA GLU A 108 -10.30 0.43 13.12
C GLU A 108 -8.89 0.24 12.57
N VAL A 109 -8.75 0.14 11.25
CA VAL A 109 -7.46 -0.05 10.62
C VAL A 109 -6.95 1.27 10.06
N LYS A 110 -7.33 2.37 10.62
CA LYS A 110 -6.81 3.67 10.20
C LYS A 110 -5.34 3.74 10.51
N ILE A 111 -4.59 4.26 9.54
CA ILE A 111 -3.15 4.25 9.64
C ILE A 111 -2.63 4.96 10.86
N GLY A 112 -3.17 6.05 11.23
CA GLY A 112 -2.69 6.81 12.38
C GLY A 112 -2.82 6.08 13.70
N ARG A 113 -3.45 4.91 13.73
CA ARG A 113 -3.68 4.21 14.97
C ARG A 113 -3.30 2.78 14.94
N ALA A 114 -3.36 2.18 13.78
CA ALA A 114 -3.25 0.75 13.68
C ALA A 114 -1.90 0.21 14.09
N HIS A 115 -0.89 1.05 14.08
CA HIS A 115 0.36 0.64 14.36
C HIS A 115 0.91 1.33 15.39
N VAL A 116 0.17 1.91 15.93
CA VAL A 116 0.62 2.61 17.00
C VAL A 116 0.90 1.74 18.13
#